data_e3d5f41ce6df0734ae609a61c2f85f44
#
_entry.id   e3d5f41ce6df0734ae609a61c2f85f44
#
_cell.length_a   1.000
_cell.length_b   1.000
_cell.length_c   1.000
_cell.angle_alpha   90.00
_cell.angle_beta   90.00
_cell.angle_gamma   90.00
#
_symmetry.space_group_name_H-M   'P 1'
#
loop_
_entity.id
_entity.type
_entity.pdbx_description
1 polymer ?
#
loop_
_entity_poly.entity_id
_entity_poly.type
_entity_poly.pdbx_seq_one_letter_code
_entity_poly.pdbx_strand_id
1 'polypeptide(L)'
;EIDTAAAFHVSRTPVRDAFKMLEREGLLEVRPHIGTFVSLIDLNMISDILYLRETLEQAVLRDLTAGYDKSQEFRIRLLLQRQCGLLEQDLPAEELGRAFIINDNEFHTTLYELAGKRTVMDFLTGVSSQYERFRTFLNLGDRDNLLRLYNDHIKIWSCISSRDYEGLSDVVSHHIYDGFNASTEIISRHPDYFCPFH
;
A
#
# COMPACT_ATOMS: atom_id res chain seq x y z
N GLU A 1 -6.78 13.29 23.45
CA GLU A 1 -7.52 14.37 22.80
C GLU A 1 -7.10 15.76 23.32
N ILE A 2 -6.94 15.95 24.64
CA ILE A 2 -6.57 17.24 25.23
C ILE A 2 -5.18 17.64 24.78
N ASP A 3 -4.20 16.77 24.91
CA ASP A 3 -2.80 17.02 24.54
C ASP A 3 -2.66 17.25 23.04
N THR A 4 -3.39 16.48 22.23
CA THR A 4 -3.42 16.65 20.76
C THR A 4 -4.02 18.01 20.37
N ALA A 5 -5.14 18.40 21.00
CA ALA A 5 -5.76 19.68 20.73
C ALA A 5 -4.81 20.85 21.08
N ALA A 6 -4.08 20.75 22.20
CA ALA A 6 -3.07 21.73 22.60
C ALA A 6 -1.89 21.75 21.60
N ALA A 7 -1.37 20.61 21.17
CA ALA A 7 -0.25 20.50 20.23
C ALA A 7 -0.57 21.10 18.84
N PHE A 8 -1.81 20.93 18.37
CA PHE A 8 -2.25 21.47 17.08
C PHE A 8 -2.93 22.85 17.19
N HIS A 9 -2.99 23.44 18.37
CA HIS A 9 -3.63 24.76 18.61
C HIS A 9 -5.08 24.84 18.11
N VAL A 10 -5.85 23.76 18.28
CA VAL A 10 -7.26 23.66 17.86
C VAL A 10 -8.17 23.33 19.05
N SER A 11 -9.49 23.48 18.88
CA SER A 11 -10.45 23.04 19.90
C SER A 11 -10.54 21.50 19.97
N ARG A 12 -11.11 20.97 21.06
CA ARG A 12 -11.23 19.51 21.27
C ARG A 12 -12.19 18.83 20.28
N THR A 13 -13.17 19.57 19.75
CA THR A 13 -14.20 18.98 18.87
C THR A 13 -13.60 18.37 17.59
N PRO A 14 -12.83 19.10 16.77
CA PRO A 14 -12.24 18.51 15.56
C PRO A 14 -11.27 17.36 15.87
N VAL A 15 -10.55 17.42 17.00
CA VAL A 15 -9.66 16.31 17.43
C VAL A 15 -10.45 15.05 17.75
N ARG A 16 -11.56 15.20 18.49
CA ARG A 16 -12.43 14.07 18.80
C ARG A 16 -13.05 13.44 17.55
N ASP A 17 -13.46 14.28 16.59
CA ASP A 17 -14.03 13.79 15.33
C ASP A 17 -12.95 13.05 14.50
N ALA A 18 -11.73 13.59 14.43
CA ALA A 18 -10.59 12.91 13.80
C ALA A 18 -10.26 11.57 14.51
N PHE A 19 -10.25 11.53 15.83
CA PHE A 19 -9.99 10.29 16.58
C PHE A 19 -11.05 9.22 16.31
N LYS A 20 -12.34 9.60 16.21
CA LYS A 20 -13.40 8.68 15.82
C LYS A 20 -13.23 8.14 14.41
N MET A 21 -12.75 8.96 13.46
CA MET A 21 -12.43 8.50 12.10
C MET A 21 -11.29 7.48 12.14
N LEU A 22 -10.18 7.80 12.80
CA LEU A 22 -9.03 6.90 12.95
C LEU A 22 -9.38 5.60 13.69
N GLU A 23 -10.29 5.65 14.68
CA GLU A 23 -10.82 4.47 15.36
C GLU A 23 -11.63 3.58 14.40
N ARG A 24 -12.49 4.16 13.54
CA ARG A 24 -13.25 3.43 12.52
C ARG A 24 -12.35 2.79 11.46
N GLU A 25 -11.22 3.43 11.17
CA GLU A 25 -10.20 2.89 10.26
C GLU A 25 -9.30 1.85 10.93
N GLY A 26 -9.51 1.57 12.22
CA GLY A 26 -8.71 0.61 12.98
C GLY A 26 -7.29 1.10 13.31
N LEU A 27 -7.03 2.40 13.19
CA LEU A 27 -5.71 2.99 13.49
C LEU A 27 -5.57 3.43 14.95
N LEU A 28 -6.68 3.68 15.62
CA LEU A 28 -6.73 3.97 17.05
C LEU A 28 -7.65 2.99 17.78
N GLU A 29 -7.33 2.75 19.05
CA GLU A 29 -8.13 2.00 20.01
C GLU A 29 -8.52 2.91 21.18
N VAL A 30 -9.81 3.10 21.42
CA VAL A 30 -10.32 3.83 22.58
C VAL A 30 -10.62 2.85 23.70
N ARG A 31 -9.87 2.95 24.80
CA ARG A 31 -10.10 2.18 26.03
C ARG A 31 -10.84 3.07 27.02
N PRO A 32 -12.12 2.77 27.35
CA PRO A 32 -12.91 3.59 28.26
C PRO A 32 -12.20 3.80 29.61
N HIS A 33 -12.18 5.05 30.07
CA HIS A 33 -11.54 5.49 31.31
C HIS A 33 -10.01 5.32 31.40
N ILE A 34 -9.35 4.83 30.37
CA ILE A 34 -7.90 4.61 30.31
C ILE A 34 -7.24 5.60 29.34
N GLY A 35 -7.71 5.65 28.07
CA GLY A 35 -7.16 6.54 27.08
C GLY A 35 -7.38 6.08 25.64
N THR A 36 -6.74 6.78 24.71
CA THR A 36 -6.71 6.44 23.30
C THR A 36 -5.29 6.04 22.92
N PHE A 37 -5.15 4.91 22.26
CA PHE A 37 -3.87 4.30 21.89
C PHE A 37 -3.81 4.11 20.39
N VAL A 38 -2.60 4.12 19.81
CA VAL A 38 -2.38 3.63 18.45
C VAL A 38 -2.58 2.11 18.47
N SER A 39 -3.45 1.60 17.61
CA SER A 39 -3.73 0.17 17.52
C SER A 39 -2.48 -0.63 17.10
N LEU A 40 -2.40 -1.88 17.50
CA LEU A 40 -1.39 -2.79 16.97
C LEU A 40 -1.75 -3.23 15.54
N ILE A 41 -0.75 -3.63 14.77
CA ILE A 41 -0.93 -4.18 13.42
C ILE A 41 -1.41 -5.63 13.55
N ASP A 42 -2.56 -5.94 12.96
CA ASP A 42 -3.11 -7.29 12.92
C ASP A 42 -2.69 -8.01 11.62
N LEU A 43 -1.79 -8.99 11.75
CA LEU A 43 -1.27 -9.75 10.61
C LEU A 43 -2.32 -10.63 9.94
N ASN A 44 -3.39 -11.05 10.65
CA ASN A 44 -4.48 -11.77 10.02
C ASN A 44 -5.26 -10.85 9.09
N MET A 45 -5.57 -9.63 9.55
CA MET A 45 -6.20 -8.61 8.71
C MET A 45 -5.33 -8.24 7.50
N ILE A 46 -4.00 -8.15 7.68
CA ILE A 46 -3.08 -7.92 6.55
C ILE A 46 -3.18 -9.06 5.54
N SER A 47 -3.16 -10.32 6.01
CA SER A 47 -3.30 -11.50 5.14
C SER A 47 -4.60 -11.48 4.34
N ASP A 48 -5.72 -11.13 4.95
CA ASP A 48 -7.02 -11.02 4.28
C ASP A 48 -7.02 -9.92 3.21
N ILE A 49 -6.39 -8.78 3.49
CA ILE A 49 -6.25 -7.68 2.52
C ILE A 49 -5.34 -8.09 1.35
N LEU A 50 -4.25 -8.80 1.59
CA LEU A 50 -3.39 -9.32 0.54
C LEU A 50 -4.13 -10.30 -0.37
N TYR A 51 -4.95 -11.19 0.20
CA TYR A 51 -5.80 -12.08 -0.56
C TYR A 51 -6.82 -11.33 -1.44
N LEU A 52 -7.46 -10.30 -0.90
CA LEU A 52 -8.37 -9.44 -1.67
C LEU A 52 -7.63 -8.72 -2.79
N ARG A 53 -6.45 -8.15 -2.51
CA ARG A 53 -5.63 -7.47 -3.51
C ARG A 53 -5.23 -8.42 -4.63
N GLU A 54 -4.68 -9.57 -4.31
CA GLU A 54 -4.29 -10.57 -5.31
C GLU A 54 -5.45 -10.92 -6.22
N THR A 55 -6.60 -11.28 -5.64
CA THR A 55 -7.80 -11.67 -6.39
C THR A 55 -8.29 -10.57 -7.31
N LEU A 56 -8.38 -9.35 -6.80
CA LEU A 56 -8.90 -8.20 -7.56
C LEU A 56 -7.89 -7.71 -8.59
N GLU A 57 -6.60 -7.62 -8.25
CA GLU A 57 -5.57 -7.15 -9.17
C GLU A 57 -5.39 -8.13 -10.33
N GLN A 58 -5.37 -9.44 -10.10
CA GLN A 58 -5.32 -10.43 -11.19
C GLN A 58 -6.50 -10.28 -12.15
N ALA A 59 -7.73 -10.09 -11.65
CA ALA A 59 -8.90 -9.90 -12.49
C ALA A 59 -8.83 -8.59 -13.29
N VAL A 60 -8.47 -7.48 -12.64
CA VAL A 60 -8.36 -6.15 -13.26
C VAL A 60 -7.25 -6.11 -14.32
N LEU A 61 -6.08 -6.66 -14.02
CA LEU A 61 -4.95 -6.67 -14.94
C LEU A 61 -5.20 -7.60 -16.14
N ARG A 62 -5.97 -8.68 -15.95
CA ARG A 62 -6.44 -9.51 -17.05
C ARG A 62 -7.34 -8.72 -18.01
N ASP A 63 -8.28 -7.93 -17.48
CA ASP A 63 -9.11 -7.06 -18.31
C ASP A 63 -8.25 -6.06 -19.10
N LEU A 64 -7.22 -5.50 -18.49
CA LEU A 64 -6.29 -4.58 -19.15
C LEU A 64 -5.44 -5.25 -20.23
N THR A 65 -5.03 -6.51 -20.04
CA THR A 65 -4.28 -7.26 -21.08
C THR A 65 -5.13 -7.57 -22.31
N ALA A 66 -6.45 -7.60 -22.18
CA ALA A 66 -7.37 -7.81 -23.31
C ALA A 66 -7.31 -6.65 -24.32
N GLY A 67 -7.02 -5.43 -23.84
CA GLY A 67 -6.80 -4.29 -24.72
C GLY A 67 -6.59 -2.98 -23.98
N TYR A 68 -5.65 -2.19 -24.47
CA TYR A 68 -5.39 -0.82 -24.04
C TYR A 68 -4.99 0.03 -25.27
N ASP A 69 -5.17 1.35 -25.17
CA ASP A 69 -4.75 2.27 -26.24
C ASP A 69 -3.35 2.88 -25.96
N LYS A 70 -2.83 3.62 -26.94
CA LYS A 70 -1.51 4.28 -26.83
C LYS A 70 -1.44 5.33 -25.72
N SER A 71 -2.55 5.98 -25.39
CA SER A 71 -2.60 6.96 -24.30
C SER A 71 -2.50 6.27 -22.95
N GLN A 72 -3.18 5.13 -22.79
CA GLN A 72 -3.11 4.29 -21.61
C GLN A 72 -1.70 3.71 -21.41
N GLU A 73 -1.09 3.19 -22.49
CA GLU A 73 0.31 2.77 -22.48
C GLU A 73 1.25 3.88 -22.01
N PHE A 74 1.09 5.08 -22.56
CA PHE A 74 1.93 6.23 -22.21
C PHE A 74 1.81 6.58 -20.73
N ARG A 75 0.60 6.57 -20.17
CA ARG A 75 0.36 6.83 -18.72
C ARG A 75 1.14 5.84 -17.85
N ILE A 76 1.06 4.54 -18.14
CA ILE A 76 1.75 3.51 -17.37
C ILE A 76 3.27 3.69 -17.47
N ARG A 77 3.80 3.89 -18.69
CA ARG A 77 5.24 4.11 -18.91
C ARG A 77 5.77 5.35 -18.15
N LEU A 78 4.98 6.42 -18.11
CA LEU A 78 5.34 7.63 -17.36
C LEU A 78 5.46 7.35 -15.85
N LEU A 79 4.55 6.56 -15.28
CA LEU A 79 4.61 6.18 -13.87
C LEU A 79 5.84 5.32 -13.56
N LEU A 80 6.14 4.33 -14.40
CA LEU A 80 7.34 3.51 -14.28
C LEU A 80 8.62 4.35 -14.40
N GLN A 81 8.65 5.33 -15.31
CA GLN A 81 9.77 6.26 -15.44
C GLN A 81 9.94 7.14 -14.20
N ARG A 82 8.84 7.58 -13.57
CA ARG A 82 8.89 8.33 -12.30
C ARG A 82 9.45 7.47 -11.17
N GLN A 83 9.06 6.21 -11.04
CA GLN A 83 9.60 5.29 -10.05
C GLN A 83 11.11 5.10 -10.24
N CYS A 84 11.56 4.87 -11.47
CA CYS A 84 12.97 4.79 -11.80
C CYS A 84 13.73 6.06 -11.38
N GLY A 85 13.21 7.22 -11.78
CA GLY A 85 13.83 8.52 -11.42
C GLY A 85 13.87 8.79 -9.92
N LEU A 86 12.91 8.31 -9.13
CA LEU A 86 12.96 8.38 -7.66
C LEU A 86 14.11 7.52 -7.12
N LEU A 87 14.28 6.30 -7.64
CA LEU A 87 15.35 5.38 -7.22
C LEU A 87 16.77 5.86 -7.59
N GLU A 88 16.90 6.77 -8.55
CA GLU A 88 18.17 7.37 -8.95
C GLU A 88 18.56 8.58 -8.07
N GLN A 89 17.62 9.14 -7.29
CA GLN A 89 17.87 10.30 -6.45
C GLN A 89 18.64 9.91 -5.18
N ASP A 90 19.53 10.80 -4.75
CA ASP A 90 20.23 10.70 -3.46
C ASP A 90 19.38 11.36 -2.35
N LEU A 91 18.26 10.70 -2.02
CA LEU A 91 17.35 11.13 -0.95
C LEU A 91 17.63 10.33 0.33
N PRO A 92 17.36 10.93 1.51
CA PRO A 92 17.28 10.18 2.75
C PRO A 92 16.31 9.00 2.61
N ALA A 93 16.67 7.86 3.18
CA ALA A 93 15.94 6.60 2.97
C ALA A 93 14.44 6.69 3.31
N GLU A 94 14.07 7.41 4.38
CA GLU A 94 12.67 7.64 4.73
C GLU A 94 11.94 8.52 3.71
N GLU A 95 12.58 9.56 3.20
CA GLU A 95 11.99 10.46 2.20
C GLU A 95 11.77 9.73 0.88
N LEU A 96 12.77 8.96 0.44
CA LEU A 96 12.67 8.09 -0.72
C LEU A 96 11.51 7.10 -0.58
N GLY A 97 11.42 6.40 0.58
CA GLY A 97 10.35 5.44 0.86
C GLY A 97 8.96 6.07 0.78
N ARG A 98 8.77 7.26 1.39
CA ARG A 98 7.49 7.99 1.32
C ARG A 98 7.13 8.40 -0.11
N ALA A 99 8.09 8.96 -0.86
CA ALA A 99 7.87 9.37 -2.25
C ALA A 99 7.55 8.17 -3.15
N PHE A 100 8.24 7.04 -2.92
CA PHE A 100 8.00 5.81 -3.67
C PHE A 100 6.60 5.23 -3.39
N ILE A 101 6.17 5.14 -2.12
CA ILE A 101 4.83 4.64 -1.75
C ILE A 101 3.72 5.46 -2.40
N ILE A 102 3.86 6.80 -2.46
CA ILE A 102 2.88 7.67 -3.15
C ILE A 102 2.79 7.31 -4.63
N ASN A 103 3.93 7.13 -5.29
CA ASN A 103 3.98 6.79 -6.72
C ASN A 103 3.50 5.36 -7.00
N ASP A 104 3.77 4.42 -6.10
CA ASP A 104 3.28 3.05 -6.11
C ASP A 104 1.74 3.02 -6.04
N ASN A 105 1.15 3.78 -5.13
CA ASN A 105 -0.30 3.93 -5.03
C ASN A 105 -0.91 4.53 -6.32
N GLU A 106 -0.24 5.53 -6.92
CA GLU A 106 -0.65 6.11 -8.20
C GLU A 106 -0.57 5.07 -9.33
N PHE A 107 0.45 4.22 -9.35
CA PHE A 107 0.60 3.15 -10.33
C PHE A 107 -0.56 2.16 -10.27
N HIS A 108 -0.83 1.57 -9.11
CA HIS A 108 -1.94 0.63 -8.93
C HIS A 108 -3.29 1.28 -9.22
N THR A 109 -3.53 2.49 -8.69
CA THR A 109 -4.77 3.24 -8.96
C THR A 109 -4.97 3.46 -10.46
N THR A 110 -3.91 3.81 -11.19
CA THR A 110 -3.98 4.02 -12.64
C THR A 110 -4.33 2.73 -13.37
N LEU A 111 -3.78 1.58 -12.99
CA LEU A 111 -4.13 0.29 -13.61
C LEU A 111 -5.64 0.00 -13.45
N TYR A 112 -6.19 0.22 -12.27
CA TYR A 112 -7.65 0.06 -12.04
C TYR A 112 -8.48 1.08 -12.84
N GLU A 113 -8.05 2.34 -12.94
CA GLU A 113 -8.72 3.35 -13.77
C GLU A 113 -8.76 2.96 -15.24
N LEU A 114 -7.63 2.50 -15.79
CA LEU A 114 -7.50 2.12 -17.18
C LEU A 114 -8.33 0.87 -17.53
N ALA A 115 -8.50 -0.02 -16.58
CA ALA A 115 -9.43 -1.17 -16.69
C ALA A 115 -10.90 -0.80 -16.44
N GLY A 116 -11.23 0.49 -16.16
CA GLY A 116 -12.58 0.92 -15.83
C GLY A 116 -13.11 0.45 -14.47
N LYS A 117 -12.20 0.15 -13.53
CA LYS A 117 -12.49 -0.41 -12.21
C LYS A 117 -12.14 0.54 -11.04
N ARG A 118 -12.19 1.85 -11.26
CA ARG A 118 -11.85 2.86 -10.25
C ARG A 118 -12.60 2.66 -8.93
N THR A 119 -13.91 2.38 -8.98
CA THR A 119 -14.72 2.15 -7.77
C THR A 119 -14.25 0.94 -6.96
N VAL A 120 -13.72 -0.10 -7.62
CA VAL A 120 -13.13 -1.26 -6.93
C VAL A 120 -11.88 -0.84 -6.16
N MET A 121 -11.03 0.00 -6.76
CA MET A 121 -9.85 0.55 -6.09
C MET A 121 -10.23 1.45 -4.90
N ASP A 122 -11.23 2.31 -5.05
CA ASP A 122 -11.70 3.17 -3.97
C ASP A 122 -12.21 2.33 -2.78
N PHE A 123 -12.94 1.23 -3.04
CA PHE A 123 -13.37 0.29 -2.01
C PHE A 123 -12.17 -0.38 -1.32
N LEU A 124 -11.22 -0.89 -2.09
CA LEU A 124 -10.02 -1.54 -1.56
C LEU A 124 -9.22 -0.56 -0.69
N THR A 125 -9.01 0.66 -1.14
CA THR A 125 -8.33 1.72 -0.37
C THR A 125 -9.08 2.02 0.94
N GLY A 126 -10.42 2.05 0.91
CA GLY A 126 -11.25 2.32 2.10
C GLY A 126 -11.14 1.28 3.22
N VAL A 127 -10.67 0.06 2.92
CA VAL A 127 -10.49 -1.01 3.92
C VAL A 127 -9.02 -1.32 4.21
N SER A 128 -8.08 -0.59 3.61
CA SER A 128 -6.65 -0.94 3.60
C SER A 128 -5.79 -0.14 4.59
N SER A 129 -6.35 0.67 5.49
CA SER A 129 -5.58 1.56 6.39
C SER A 129 -4.51 0.82 7.20
N GLN A 130 -4.83 -0.38 7.73
CA GLN A 130 -3.88 -1.23 8.45
C GLN A 130 -2.76 -1.75 7.53
N TYR A 131 -3.10 -2.15 6.31
CA TYR A 131 -2.14 -2.59 5.30
C TYR A 131 -1.23 -1.43 4.86
N GLU A 132 -1.75 -0.24 4.63
CA GLU A 132 -0.96 0.94 4.28
C GLU A 132 0.05 1.29 5.38
N ARG A 133 -0.35 1.17 6.65
CA ARG A 133 0.55 1.35 7.79
C ARG A 133 1.63 0.27 7.82
N PHE A 134 1.27 -1.00 7.64
CA PHE A 134 2.20 -2.12 7.56
C PHE A 134 3.20 -1.95 6.42
N ARG A 135 2.72 -1.66 5.22
CA ARG A 135 3.55 -1.41 4.03
C ARG A 135 4.50 -0.22 4.22
N THR A 136 4.02 0.84 4.83
CA THR A 136 4.85 2.00 5.18
C THR A 136 5.97 1.60 6.13
N PHE A 137 5.64 0.82 7.16
CA PHE A 137 6.61 0.32 8.13
C PHE A 137 7.70 -0.55 7.48
N LEU A 138 7.34 -1.39 6.51
CA LEU A 138 8.29 -2.24 5.78
C LEU A 138 9.19 -1.46 4.81
N ASN A 139 8.67 -0.42 4.17
CA ASN A 139 9.34 0.25 3.05
C ASN A 139 10.13 1.50 3.46
N LEU A 140 9.91 2.03 4.67
CA LEU A 140 10.70 3.15 5.17
C LEU A 140 12.12 2.71 5.47
N GLY A 141 13.08 3.18 4.67
CA GLY A 141 14.49 2.94 4.87
C GLY A 141 15.09 1.74 4.14
N ASP A 142 14.33 0.98 3.38
CA ASP A 142 14.82 -0.19 2.61
C ASP A 142 14.81 0.09 1.09
N ARG A 143 15.91 0.65 0.59
CA ARG A 143 16.09 0.95 -0.84
C ARG A 143 16.07 -0.32 -1.71
N ASP A 144 16.61 -1.42 -1.24
CA ASP A 144 16.66 -2.68 -2.00
C ASP A 144 15.25 -3.24 -2.18
N ASN A 145 14.41 -3.09 -1.16
CA ASN A 145 12.99 -3.45 -1.26
C ASN A 145 12.25 -2.58 -2.28
N LEU A 146 12.47 -1.27 -2.29
CA LEU A 146 11.87 -0.37 -3.29
C LEU A 146 12.30 -0.73 -4.72
N LEU A 147 13.56 -1.13 -4.91
CA LEU A 147 14.06 -1.59 -6.21
C LEU A 147 13.38 -2.90 -6.64
N ARG A 148 13.14 -3.84 -5.71
CA ARG A 148 12.39 -5.07 -6.01
C ARG A 148 10.96 -4.76 -6.45
N LEU A 149 10.24 -3.90 -5.72
CA LEU A 149 8.88 -3.46 -6.09
C LEU A 149 8.84 -2.83 -7.49
N TYR A 150 9.78 -1.94 -7.80
CA TYR A 150 9.90 -1.36 -9.13
C TYR A 150 10.10 -2.42 -10.22
N ASN A 151 11.00 -3.38 -10.00
CA ASN A 151 11.25 -4.45 -10.95
C ASN A 151 10.01 -5.33 -11.18
N ASP A 152 9.21 -5.55 -10.15
CA ASP A 152 7.95 -6.29 -10.29
C ASP A 152 6.90 -5.49 -11.09
N HIS A 153 6.82 -4.17 -10.91
CA HIS A 153 5.98 -3.32 -11.76
C HIS A 153 6.39 -3.38 -13.24
N ILE A 154 7.70 -3.42 -13.53
CA ILE A 154 8.21 -3.62 -14.90
C ILE A 154 7.78 -4.99 -15.46
N LYS A 155 7.85 -6.06 -14.66
CA LYS A 155 7.40 -7.41 -15.06
C LYS A 155 5.89 -7.45 -15.30
N ILE A 156 5.08 -6.87 -14.38
CA ILE A 156 3.63 -6.74 -14.53
C ILE A 156 3.31 -6.06 -15.88
N TRP A 157 3.94 -4.91 -16.15
CA TRP A 157 3.74 -4.22 -17.42
C TRP A 157 4.20 -5.04 -18.62
N SER A 158 5.30 -5.77 -18.51
CA SER A 158 5.79 -6.66 -19.56
C SER A 158 4.77 -7.76 -19.90
N CYS A 159 4.20 -8.42 -18.88
CA CYS A 159 3.15 -9.43 -19.06
C CYS A 159 1.89 -8.84 -19.70
N ILE A 160 1.45 -7.64 -19.27
CA ILE A 160 0.31 -6.94 -19.86
C ILE A 160 0.58 -6.64 -21.36
N SER A 161 1.74 -6.10 -21.68
CA SER A 161 2.08 -5.68 -23.05
C SER A 161 2.31 -6.84 -24.01
N SER A 162 2.80 -7.98 -23.53
CA SER A 162 2.99 -9.20 -24.29
C SER A 162 1.75 -10.11 -24.31
N ARG A 163 0.69 -9.77 -23.53
CA ARG A 163 -0.51 -10.60 -23.33
C ARG A 163 -0.21 -11.98 -22.72
N ASP A 164 0.78 -12.02 -21.85
CA ASP A 164 1.14 -13.21 -21.10
C ASP A 164 0.28 -13.32 -19.84
N TYR A 165 -0.85 -14.02 -19.95
CA TYR A 165 -1.81 -14.19 -18.87
C TYR A 165 -1.33 -15.11 -17.74
N GLU A 166 -0.54 -16.14 -18.09
CA GLU A 166 -0.01 -17.10 -17.11
C GLU A 166 1.09 -16.44 -16.28
N GLY A 167 2.07 -15.83 -16.96
CA GLY A 167 3.14 -15.10 -16.27
C GLY A 167 2.64 -13.91 -15.46
N LEU A 168 1.54 -13.25 -15.88
CA LEU A 168 0.93 -12.16 -15.12
C LEU A 168 0.43 -12.62 -13.75
N SER A 169 -0.25 -13.76 -13.68
CA SER A 169 -0.77 -14.29 -12.41
C SER A 169 0.36 -14.54 -11.40
N ASP A 170 1.45 -15.19 -11.84
CA ASP A 170 2.59 -15.49 -10.99
C ASP A 170 3.30 -14.21 -10.51
N VAL A 171 3.49 -13.25 -11.41
CA VAL A 171 4.15 -11.97 -11.06
C VAL A 171 3.31 -11.16 -10.07
N VAL A 172 1.99 -11.10 -10.25
CA VAL A 172 1.09 -10.38 -9.33
C VAL A 172 1.09 -11.03 -7.95
N SER A 173 0.97 -12.36 -7.87
CA SER A 173 1.04 -13.09 -6.60
C SER A 173 2.37 -12.83 -5.90
N HIS A 174 3.49 -12.93 -6.61
CA HIS A 174 4.82 -12.64 -6.07
C HIS A 174 4.89 -11.20 -5.54
N HIS A 175 4.52 -10.21 -6.35
CA HIS A 175 4.54 -8.80 -6.01
C HIS A 175 3.74 -8.47 -4.73
N ILE A 176 2.56 -9.08 -4.57
CA ILE A 176 1.68 -8.82 -3.43
C ILE A 176 2.21 -9.46 -2.14
N TYR A 177 2.73 -10.69 -2.21
CA TYR A 177 3.13 -11.42 -1.01
C TYR A 177 4.61 -11.29 -0.65
N ASP A 178 5.49 -10.85 -1.55
CA ASP A 178 6.93 -10.81 -1.29
C ASP A 178 7.28 -9.95 -0.08
N GLY A 179 6.72 -8.76 0.03
CA GLY A 179 6.91 -7.89 1.19
C GLY A 179 6.44 -8.49 2.51
N PHE A 180 5.30 -9.21 2.50
CA PHE A 180 4.78 -9.90 3.68
C PHE A 180 5.68 -11.07 4.08
N ASN A 181 6.11 -11.88 3.12
CA ASN A 181 7.00 -13.02 3.37
C ASN A 181 8.37 -12.57 3.90
N ALA A 182 8.88 -11.44 3.40
CA ALA A 182 10.15 -10.87 3.86
C ALA A 182 10.05 -10.16 5.23
N SER A 183 8.84 -9.92 5.75
CA SER A 183 8.64 -9.11 6.96
C SER A 183 8.97 -9.81 8.28
N THR A 184 9.20 -11.13 8.28
CA THR A 184 9.40 -11.94 9.49
C THR A 184 10.52 -11.40 10.39
N GLU A 185 11.63 -10.94 9.80
CA GLU A 185 12.75 -10.38 10.55
C GLU A 185 12.39 -9.04 11.19
N ILE A 186 11.68 -8.17 10.47
CA ILE A 186 11.22 -6.87 10.97
C ILE A 186 10.19 -7.06 12.09
N ILE A 187 9.25 -7.98 11.93
CA ILE A 187 8.25 -8.31 12.95
C ILE A 187 8.93 -8.81 14.22
N SER A 188 9.93 -9.69 14.10
CA SER A 188 10.67 -10.22 15.26
C SER A 188 11.49 -9.16 15.99
N ARG A 189 11.98 -8.13 15.30
CA ARG A 189 12.72 -7.00 15.90
C ARG A 189 11.78 -5.99 16.59
N HIS A 190 10.53 -5.93 16.17
CA HIS A 190 9.56 -4.94 16.65
C HIS A 190 8.22 -5.56 17.08
N PRO A 191 8.23 -6.57 17.96
CA PRO A 191 7.02 -7.30 18.34
C PRO A 191 5.94 -6.40 18.97
N ASP A 192 6.34 -5.30 19.61
CA ASP A 192 5.43 -4.36 20.26
C ASP A 192 4.51 -3.58 19.30
N TYR A 193 4.76 -3.66 18.00
CA TYR A 193 3.92 -3.03 16.97
C TYR A 193 2.80 -3.95 16.47
N PHE A 194 2.85 -5.24 16.79
CA PHE A 194 1.97 -6.26 16.22
C PHE A 194 1.07 -6.92 17.26
N CYS A 195 -0.13 -7.31 16.82
CA CYS A 195 -0.98 -8.15 17.66
C CYS A 195 -0.29 -9.47 17.97
N PRO A 196 -0.42 -10.00 19.20
CA PRO A 196 0.08 -11.33 19.53
C PRO A 196 -0.55 -12.37 18.59
N PHE A 197 0.25 -13.33 18.14
CA PHE A 197 -0.28 -14.49 17.42
C PHE A 197 -1.16 -15.32 18.36
N HIS A 198 -2.38 -15.58 17.98
CA HIS A 198 -3.32 -16.46 18.68
C HIS A 198 -3.39 -17.82 18.00
#